data_c314252c7fb213878c81f0123f5e3fac
#
_entry.id   c314252c7fb213878c81f0123f5e3fac
#
_cell.length_a   1.000
_cell.length_b   1.000
_cell.length_c   1.000
_cell.angle_alpha   90.00
_cell.angle_beta   90.00
_cell.angle_gamma   90.00
#
_symmetry.space_group_name_H-M   'P 1'
#
loop_
_entity.id
_entity.type
_entity.pdbx_description
1 polymer ?
#
loop_
_entity_poly.entity_id
_entity_poly.type
_entity_poly.pdbx_seq_one_letter_code
_entity_poly.pdbx_strand_id
1 'polypeptide(L)'
;DYKGELLYADKPLEDGDRIALGEFVVEVIETIGHTQCSVSFLINDEVMISSETIGLEGDFEGGYVPAFLISYKKTVDSLRRTREADPKQLYMPHRGLVIPDERYWKYMEKGLAATKDEIIRILASCPTTEEQILEMEEVFWKKAADGAWPREAFDMNAKAMLRTVAAEFPEELSKAKSIQK
;
A
#
# COMPACT_ATOMS: atom_id res chain seq x y z
N ASP A 1 6.18 -11.63 -21.17
CA ASP A 1 7.03 -12.76 -20.78
C ASP A 1 8.49 -12.36 -20.85
N TYR A 2 9.17 -12.28 -19.70
CA TYR A 2 10.61 -12.04 -19.65
C TYR A 2 11.36 -13.23 -20.25
N LYS A 3 12.12 -12.97 -21.32
CA LYS A 3 12.95 -13.99 -22.03
C LYS A 3 14.44 -13.81 -21.77
N GLY A 4 14.82 -13.08 -20.72
CA GLY A 4 16.20 -12.85 -20.36
C GLY A 4 16.84 -13.99 -19.55
N GLU A 5 18.11 -13.82 -19.19
CA GLU A 5 18.81 -14.74 -18.30
C GLU A 5 18.19 -14.71 -16.91
N LEU A 6 18.19 -15.84 -16.21
CA LEU A 6 17.77 -15.92 -14.81
C LEU A 6 18.75 -15.09 -13.96
N LEU A 7 18.22 -14.10 -13.27
CA LEU A 7 18.97 -13.33 -12.30
C LEU A 7 18.88 -14.04 -10.95
N TYR A 8 20.03 -14.28 -10.35
CA TYR A 8 20.14 -14.84 -8.99
C TYR A 8 20.60 -13.74 -8.05
N ALA A 9 19.98 -13.68 -6.87
CA ALA A 9 20.48 -12.81 -5.80
C ALA A 9 21.72 -13.48 -5.18
N ASP A 10 22.80 -12.74 -5.06
CA ASP A 10 24.00 -13.22 -4.38
C ASP A 10 23.77 -13.39 -2.88
N LYS A 11 22.94 -12.53 -2.31
CA LYS A 11 22.55 -12.58 -0.91
C LYS A 11 21.06 -12.23 -0.77
N PRO A 12 20.21 -13.14 -0.25
CA PRO A 12 18.87 -12.78 0.16
C PRO A 12 18.94 -11.85 1.39
N LEU A 13 18.00 -10.93 1.48
CA LEU A 13 17.89 -10.00 2.60
C LEU A 13 16.74 -10.43 3.50
N GLU A 14 16.96 -10.32 4.81
CA GLU A 14 15.96 -10.56 5.85
C GLU A 14 15.69 -9.28 6.65
N ASP A 15 14.56 -9.26 7.34
CA ASP A 15 14.18 -8.16 8.22
C ASP A 15 15.25 -7.91 9.30
N GLY A 16 15.65 -6.66 9.48
CA GLY A 16 16.72 -6.25 10.41
C GLY A 16 18.14 -6.45 9.91
N ASP A 17 18.35 -6.99 8.68
CA ASP A 17 19.68 -7.03 8.08
C ASP A 17 20.28 -5.62 7.99
N ARG A 18 21.58 -5.51 8.35
CA ARG A 18 22.33 -4.25 8.22
C ARG A 18 23.48 -4.41 7.23
N ILE A 19 23.49 -3.55 6.21
CA ILE A 19 24.43 -3.59 5.10
C ILE A 19 25.31 -2.36 5.18
N ALA A 20 26.64 -2.55 5.33
CA ALA A 20 27.60 -1.46 5.30
C ALA A 20 27.97 -1.12 3.85
N LEU A 21 27.78 0.13 3.44
CA LEU A 21 28.12 0.66 2.12
C LEU A 21 29.00 1.91 2.31
N GLY A 22 30.29 1.71 2.56
CA GLY A 22 31.22 2.80 2.91
C GLY A 22 30.84 3.43 4.25
N GLU A 23 30.48 4.71 4.22
CA GLU A 23 30.03 5.46 5.41
C GLU A 23 28.52 5.29 5.70
N PHE A 24 27.78 4.62 4.81
CA PHE A 24 26.35 4.37 4.98
C PHE A 24 26.11 3.01 5.61
N VAL A 25 25.16 2.96 6.52
CA VAL A 25 24.56 1.71 7.02
C VAL A 25 23.12 1.68 6.57
N VAL A 26 22.75 0.62 5.87
CA VAL A 26 21.39 0.39 5.37
C VAL A 26 20.76 -0.72 6.17
N GLU A 27 19.68 -0.43 6.88
CA GLU A 27 18.87 -1.43 7.57
C GLU A 27 17.67 -1.82 6.69
N VAL A 28 17.42 -3.12 6.62
CA VAL A 28 16.28 -3.71 5.90
C VAL A 28 15.09 -3.79 6.85
N ILE A 29 13.97 -3.21 6.45
CA ILE A 29 12.71 -3.29 7.18
C ILE A 29 11.70 -4.01 6.30
N GLU A 30 11.22 -5.17 6.72
CA GLU A 30 10.16 -5.87 6.02
C GLU A 30 8.87 -5.06 6.06
N THR A 31 8.30 -4.79 4.89
CA THR A 31 7.07 -3.99 4.71
C THR A 31 6.09 -4.70 3.78
N ILE A 32 5.66 -5.90 4.20
CA ILE A 32 4.74 -6.74 3.43
C ILE A 32 3.33 -6.12 3.38
N GLY A 33 2.64 -6.32 2.25
CA GLY A 33 1.25 -5.88 2.05
C GLY A 33 0.93 -5.61 0.60
N HIS A 34 1.85 -4.96 -0.12
CA HIS A 34 1.81 -4.82 -1.58
C HIS A 34 2.28 -6.12 -2.25
N THR A 35 3.46 -6.61 -1.87
CA THR A 35 3.96 -7.93 -2.24
C THR A 35 4.43 -8.70 -1.00
N GLN A 36 4.72 -10.00 -1.17
CA GLN A 36 5.26 -10.84 -0.09
C GLN A 36 6.74 -10.56 0.21
N CYS A 37 7.45 -9.91 -0.70
CA CYS A 37 8.87 -9.60 -0.59
C CYS A 37 9.13 -8.08 -0.49
N SER A 38 8.11 -7.27 -0.20
CA SER A 38 8.28 -5.83 -0.05
C SER A 38 9.16 -5.52 1.16
N VAL A 39 10.19 -4.73 0.93
CA VAL A 39 11.07 -4.18 1.97
C VAL A 39 11.25 -2.68 1.78
N SER A 40 11.54 -2.00 2.87
CA SER A 40 11.99 -0.60 2.90
C SER A 40 13.41 -0.57 3.43
N PHE A 41 14.17 0.45 3.06
CA PHE A 41 15.56 0.60 3.45
C PHE A 41 15.74 1.87 4.29
N LEU A 42 16.20 1.72 5.53
CA LEU A 42 16.53 2.84 6.40
C LEU A 42 18.06 3.08 6.37
N ILE A 43 18.46 4.26 5.94
CA ILE A 43 19.86 4.65 5.76
C ILE A 43 20.28 5.56 6.90
N ASN A 44 21.32 5.15 7.64
CA ASN A 44 21.91 5.87 8.78
C ASN A 44 20.87 6.30 9.84
N ASP A 45 19.81 5.50 10.03
CA ASP A 45 18.69 5.77 10.93
C ASP A 45 17.97 7.13 10.67
N GLU A 46 18.12 7.70 9.46
CA GLU A 46 17.58 9.03 9.11
C GLU A 46 16.73 9.02 7.84
N VAL A 47 17.20 8.37 6.77
CA VAL A 47 16.57 8.42 5.46
C VAL A 47 15.97 7.07 5.13
N MET A 48 14.67 7.02 4.91
CA MET A 48 14.00 5.80 4.47
C MET A 48 13.62 5.85 3.00
N ILE A 49 13.99 4.80 2.25
CA ILE A 49 13.44 4.50 0.92
C ILE A 49 12.33 3.49 1.14
N SER A 50 11.09 3.95 1.01
CA SER A 50 9.90 3.15 1.29
C SER A 50 9.51 2.22 0.14
N SER A 51 8.88 1.09 0.47
CA SER A 51 8.08 0.33 -0.50
C SER A 51 6.73 1.00 -0.76
N GLU A 52 6.00 0.52 -1.76
CA GLU A 52 4.63 1.00 -2.05
C GLU A 52 3.60 0.56 -1.00
N THR A 53 3.94 -0.40 -0.14
CA THR A 53 3.00 -1.07 0.77
C THR A 53 2.18 -0.11 1.61
N ILE A 54 2.80 0.95 2.14
CA ILE A 54 2.08 1.89 3.02
C ILE A 54 1.10 2.81 2.29
N GLY A 55 1.02 2.69 0.96
CA GLY A 55 0.23 3.59 0.11
C GLY A 55 0.94 4.90 -0.17
N LEU A 56 0.25 5.80 -0.82
CA LEU A 56 0.79 7.08 -1.26
C LEU A 56 -0.11 8.22 -0.78
N GLU A 57 0.51 9.35 -0.45
CA GLU A 57 -0.20 10.61 -0.34
C GLU A 57 -0.46 11.14 -1.75
N GLY A 58 -1.72 11.41 -2.08
CA GLY A 58 -2.09 12.05 -3.35
C GLY A 58 -1.73 13.53 -3.38
N ASP A 59 -1.26 14.03 -4.51
CA ASP A 59 -0.90 15.45 -4.72
C ASP A 59 -2.09 16.39 -4.75
N PHE A 60 -3.27 15.85 -4.90
CA PHE A 60 -4.49 16.58 -5.15
C PHE A 60 -5.47 16.41 -3.99
N GLU A 61 -6.55 17.16 -3.99
CA GLU A 61 -7.69 17.00 -3.09
C GLU A 61 -8.23 15.54 -3.02
N GLY A 62 -7.59 14.63 -3.77
CA GLY A 62 -7.90 13.21 -3.91
C GLY A 62 -7.54 12.32 -2.73
N GLY A 63 -6.61 12.73 -1.89
CA GLY A 63 -6.33 11.99 -0.68
C GLY A 63 -5.40 10.79 -0.83
N TYR A 64 -5.55 9.81 0.07
CA TYR A 64 -4.73 8.61 0.15
C TYR A 64 -4.94 7.66 -1.04
N VAL A 65 -3.85 7.17 -1.62
CA VAL A 65 -3.85 6.15 -2.69
C VAL A 65 -3.45 4.81 -2.09
N PRO A 66 -4.37 3.84 -2.02
CA PRO A 66 -4.07 2.53 -1.44
C PRO A 66 -3.20 1.68 -2.36
N ALA A 67 -2.30 0.88 -1.75
CA ALA A 67 -1.42 -0.05 -2.48
C ALA A 67 -1.31 -1.43 -1.84
N PHE A 68 -2.24 -1.85 -0.99
CA PHE A 68 -2.25 -3.19 -0.41
C PHE A 68 -2.88 -4.20 -1.38
N LEU A 69 -2.10 -5.14 -1.88
CA LEU A 69 -2.59 -6.13 -2.86
C LEU A 69 -2.76 -7.52 -2.26
N ILE A 70 -1.95 -7.89 -1.26
CA ILE A 70 -1.96 -9.26 -0.71
C ILE A 70 -2.46 -9.34 0.73
N SER A 71 -2.35 -8.25 1.52
CA SER A 71 -2.84 -8.21 2.89
C SER A 71 -3.01 -6.78 3.39
N TYR A 72 -4.22 -6.43 3.79
CA TYR A 72 -4.51 -5.18 4.47
C TYR A 72 -3.89 -5.16 5.88
N LYS A 73 -4.03 -6.28 6.63
CA LYS A 73 -3.52 -6.37 8.02
C LYS A 73 -2.00 -6.22 8.06
N LYS A 74 -1.29 -6.83 7.12
CA LYS A 74 0.17 -6.66 7.01
C LYS A 74 0.55 -5.24 6.59
N THR A 75 -0.25 -4.58 5.74
CA THR A 75 -0.05 -3.17 5.39
C THR A 75 -0.19 -2.26 6.60
N VAL A 76 -1.17 -2.50 7.47
CA VAL A 76 -1.31 -1.76 8.74
C VAL A 76 -0.06 -1.93 9.61
N ASP A 77 0.46 -3.16 9.73
CA ASP A 77 1.69 -3.43 10.48
C ASP A 77 2.91 -2.76 9.82
N SER A 78 3.03 -2.81 8.50
CA SER A 78 4.09 -2.16 7.74
C SER A 78 4.07 -0.63 7.92
N LEU A 79 2.89 -0.01 7.91
CA LEU A 79 2.76 1.42 8.18
C LEU A 79 3.21 1.77 9.62
N ARG A 80 2.80 0.97 10.60
CA ARG A 80 3.24 1.12 12.00
C ARG A 80 4.77 1.01 12.11
N ARG A 81 5.38 -0.01 11.51
CA ARG A 81 6.83 -0.23 11.54
C ARG A 81 7.61 0.90 10.86
N THR A 82 7.10 1.38 9.72
CA THR A 82 7.68 2.55 9.02
C THR A 82 7.67 3.78 9.91
N ARG A 83 6.56 4.04 10.62
CA ARG A 83 6.46 5.14 11.57
C ARG A 83 7.38 4.98 12.78
N GLU A 84 7.45 3.77 13.37
CA GLU A 84 8.28 3.45 14.53
C GLU A 84 9.79 3.58 14.25
N ALA A 85 10.21 3.37 12.99
CA ALA A 85 11.57 3.63 12.53
C ALA A 85 11.96 5.13 12.56
N ASP A 86 10.99 6.02 12.75
CA ASP A 86 11.14 7.48 12.91
C ASP A 86 12.06 8.14 11.85
N PRO A 87 11.86 7.87 10.54
CA PRO A 87 12.71 8.47 9.51
C PRO A 87 12.51 9.98 9.48
N LYS A 88 13.63 10.72 9.34
CA LYS A 88 13.60 12.18 9.19
C LYS A 88 13.22 12.59 7.77
N GLN A 89 13.52 11.71 6.82
CA GLN A 89 13.18 11.85 5.40
C GLN A 89 12.64 10.52 4.88
N LEU A 90 11.55 10.59 4.13
CA LEU A 90 10.89 9.42 3.56
C LEU A 90 10.79 9.59 2.05
N TYR A 91 11.50 8.76 1.29
CA TYR A 91 11.37 8.68 -0.15
C TYR A 91 10.31 7.67 -0.52
N MET A 92 9.18 8.18 -1.02
CA MET A 92 8.03 7.38 -1.45
C MET A 92 8.12 7.07 -2.94
N PRO A 93 7.82 5.83 -3.38
CA PRO A 93 7.62 5.54 -4.79
C PRO A 93 6.58 6.49 -5.39
N HIS A 94 6.78 6.90 -6.64
CA HIS A 94 5.88 7.78 -7.41
C HIS A 94 5.61 9.18 -6.82
N ARG A 95 6.10 9.46 -5.61
CA ARG A 95 5.88 10.73 -4.89
C ARG A 95 7.16 11.54 -4.69
N GLY A 96 8.26 10.85 -4.41
CA GLY A 96 9.53 11.49 -4.07
C GLY A 96 9.68 11.74 -2.55
N LEU A 97 10.35 12.82 -2.19
CA LEU A 97 10.70 13.13 -0.81
C LEU A 97 9.50 13.68 -0.04
N VAL A 98 9.27 13.09 1.13
CA VAL A 98 8.35 13.55 2.16
C VAL A 98 9.12 13.76 3.47
N ILE A 99 8.79 14.81 4.21
CA ILE A 99 9.25 15.00 5.58
C ILE A 99 8.08 14.60 6.49
N PRO A 100 8.07 13.37 7.03
CA PRO A 100 6.93 12.88 7.78
C PRO A 100 6.83 13.58 9.14
N ASP A 101 5.64 14.08 9.45
CA ASP A 101 5.28 14.58 10.77
C ASP A 101 4.09 13.77 11.32
N GLU A 102 3.65 14.10 12.53
CA GLU A 102 2.53 13.43 13.17
C GLU A 102 1.21 13.59 12.37
N ARG A 103 1.04 14.67 11.59
CA ARG A 103 -0.14 14.87 10.72
C ARG A 103 -0.07 13.95 9.52
N TYR A 104 1.14 13.76 8.94
CA TYR A 104 1.37 12.82 7.85
C TYR A 104 1.00 11.40 8.27
N TRP A 105 1.50 10.91 9.41
CA TRP A 105 1.19 9.56 9.86
C TRP A 105 -0.30 9.34 10.13
N LYS A 106 -0.95 10.30 10.80
CA LYS A 106 -2.40 10.26 11.01
C LYS A 106 -3.20 10.28 9.71
N TYR A 107 -2.72 11.02 8.72
CA TYR A 107 -3.34 11.04 7.39
C TYR A 107 -3.24 9.67 6.73
N MET A 108 -2.08 9.04 6.72
CA MET A 108 -1.87 7.72 6.14
C MET A 108 -2.71 6.64 6.85
N GLU A 109 -2.73 6.63 8.18
CA GLU A 109 -3.55 5.72 8.99
C GLU A 109 -5.06 5.87 8.68
N LYS A 110 -5.55 7.10 8.64
CA LYS A 110 -6.96 7.38 8.31
C LYS A 110 -7.29 7.00 6.87
N GLY A 111 -6.42 7.30 5.92
CA GLY A 111 -6.61 6.96 4.52
C GLY A 111 -6.71 5.46 4.31
N LEU A 112 -5.82 4.70 4.94
CA LEU A 112 -5.82 3.24 4.89
C LEU A 112 -7.10 2.65 5.51
N ALA A 113 -7.53 3.14 6.67
CA ALA A 113 -8.75 2.70 7.33
C ALA A 113 -10.00 3.03 6.49
N ALA A 114 -10.11 4.26 5.99
CA ALA A 114 -11.21 4.69 5.15
C ALA A 114 -11.31 3.89 3.84
N THR A 115 -10.15 3.51 3.27
CA THR A 115 -10.11 2.65 2.09
C THR A 115 -10.72 1.27 2.38
N LYS A 116 -10.38 0.64 3.50
CA LYS A 116 -10.98 -0.65 3.90
C LYS A 116 -12.50 -0.54 4.03
N ASP A 117 -12.96 0.49 4.73
CA ASP A 117 -14.39 0.69 4.98
C ASP A 117 -15.16 0.92 3.66
N GLU A 118 -14.57 1.69 2.74
CA GLU A 118 -15.17 1.93 1.43
C GLU A 118 -15.19 0.67 0.56
N ILE A 119 -14.14 -0.16 0.59
CA ILE A 119 -14.14 -1.45 -0.10
C ILE A 119 -15.21 -2.39 0.47
N ILE A 120 -15.40 -2.42 1.79
CA ILE A 120 -16.49 -3.20 2.41
C ILE A 120 -17.85 -2.70 1.91
N ARG A 121 -18.06 -1.38 1.82
CA ARG A 121 -19.28 -0.77 1.26
C ARG A 121 -19.51 -1.24 -0.18
N ILE A 122 -18.49 -1.17 -1.03
CA ILE A 122 -18.56 -1.59 -2.44
C ILE A 122 -18.90 -3.07 -2.55
N LEU A 123 -18.21 -3.93 -1.79
CA LEU A 123 -18.46 -5.39 -1.77
C LEU A 123 -19.86 -5.75 -1.26
N ALA A 124 -20.46 -4.90 -0.44
CA ALA A 124 -21.81 -5.11 0.06
C ALA A 124 -22.89 -4.63 -0.92
N SER A 125 -22.66 -3.50 -1.61
CA SER A 125 -23.66 -2.84 -2.47
C SER A 125 -23.63 -3.26 -3.93
N CYS A 126 -22.46 -3.69 -4.44
CA CYS A 126 -22.30 -4.06 -5.84
C CYS A 126 -22.30 -5.60 -6.00
N PRO A 127 -23.30 -6.19 -6.65
CA PRO A 127 -23.46 -7.65 -6.71
C PRO A 127 -22.45 -8.34 -7.63
N THR A 128 -21.93 -7.65 -8.64
CA THR A 128 -20.98 -8.22 -9.61
C THR A 128 -19.58 -7.63 -9.46
N THR A 129 -18.56 -8.38 -9.85
CA THR A 129 -17.17 -7.89 -9.86
C THR A 129 -16.99 -6.70 -10.79
N GLU A 130 -17.73 -6.66 -11.89
CA GLU A 130 -17.67 -5.55 -12.84
C GLU A 130 -18.18 -4.25 -12.21
N GLU A 131 -19.34 -4.28 -11.55
CA GLU A 131 -19.86 -3.13 -10.79
C GLU A 131 -18.92 -2.69 -9.66
N GLN A 132 -18.31 -3.65 -8.95
CA GLN A 132 -17.33 -3.36 -7.91
C GLN A 132 -16.10 -2.61 -8.46
N ILE A 133 -15.59 -3.02 -9.63
CA ILE A 133 -14.43 -2.36 -10.26
C ILE A 133 -14.79 -0.97 -10.73
N LEU A 134 -15.99 -0.79 -11.33
CA LEU A 134 -16.45 0.53 -11.75
C LEU A 134 -16.59 1.49 -10.56
N GLU A 135 -17.10 1.02 -9.43
CA GLU A 135 -17.22 1.82 -8.22
C GLU A 135 -15.84 2.13 -7.62
N MET A 136 -14.90 1.18 -7.62
CA MET A 136 -13.50 1.43 -7.24
C MET A 136 -12.85 2.49 -8.12
N GLU A 137 -13.14 2.51 -9.42
CA GLU A 137 -12.68 3.53 -10.35
C GLU A 137 -13.20 4.92 -9.98
N GLU A 138 -14.49 5.04 -9.68
CA GLU A 138 -15.09 6.32 -9.26
C GLU A 138 -14.47 6.84 -7.97
N VAL A 139 -14.27 5.94 -7.00
CA VAL A 139 -13.83 6.33 -5.65
C VAL A 139 -12.32 6.62 -5.59
N PHE A 140 -11.51 5.79 -6.24
CA PHE A 140 -10.05 5.83 -6.06
C PHE A 140 -9.31 6.32 -7.31
N TRP A 141 -9.60 5.77 -8.50
CA TRP A 141 -8.78 6.06 -9.67
C TRP A 141 -9.01 7.47 -10.22
N LYS A 142 -10.25 7.93 -10.31
CA LYS A 142 -10.55 9.29 -10.79
C LYS A 142 -9.99 10.39 -9.88
N LYS A 143 -9.81 10.06 -8.59
CA LYS A 143 -9.25 11.00 -7.62
C LYS A 143 -7.73 10.98 -7.57
N ALA A 144 -7.11 9.86 -7.93
CA ALA A 144 -5.67 9.66 -7.74
C ALA A 144 -4.82 9.92 -8.97
N ALA A 145 -5.39 9.95 -10.18
CA ALA A 145 -4.55 9.63 -11.32
C ALA A 145 -4.53 10.66 -12.45
N ASP A 146 -5.36 11.70 -12.48
CA ASP A 146 -5.46 12.53 -13.69
C ASP A 146 -5.37 11.70 -15.02
N GLY A 147 -5.80 10.42 -14.99
CA GLY A 147 -5.68 9.50 -16.11
C GLY A 147 -4.26 8.96 -16.37
N ALA A 148 -3.29 9.17 -15.48
CA ALA A 148 -1.89 8.77 -15.68
C ALA A 148 -1.65 7.25 -15.48
N TRP A 149 -2.53 6.55 -14.76
CA TRP A 149 -2.41 5.10 -14.58
C TRP A 149 -3.08 4.35 -15.74
N PRO A 150 -2.40 3.36 -16.33
CA PRO A 150 -3.05 2.47 -17.29
C PRO A 150 -4.26 1.79 -16.66
N ARG A 151 -5.39 1.79 -17.36
CA ARG A 151 -6.65 1.17 -16.89
C ARG A 151 -6.44 -0.26 -16.43
N GLU A 152 -5.68 -1.04 -17.18
CA GLU A 152 -5.42 -2.45 -16.90
C GLU A 152 -4.66 -2.65 -15.56
N ALA A 153 -3.70 -1.78 -15.25
CA ALA A 153 -2.99 -1.81 -13.98
C ALA A 153 -3.92 -1.47 -12.80
N PHE A 154 -4.80 -0.49 -12.99
CA PHE A 154 -5.80 -0.15 -11.98
C PHE A 154 -6.76 -1.33 -11.72
N ASP A 155 -7.32 -1.92 -12.78
CA ASP A 155 -8.27 -3.04 -12.66
C ASP A 155 -7.64 -4.24 -11.94
N MET A 156 -6.37 -4.52 -12.20
CA MET A 156 -5.62 -5.58 -11.53
C MET A 156 -5.49 -5.30 -10.03
N ASN A 157 -5.10 -4.08 -9.67
CA ASN A 157 -4.93 -3.66 -8.28
C ASN A 157 -6.28 -3.62 -7.54
N ALA A 158 -7.32 -3.08 -8.16
CA ALA A 158 -8.68 -3.04 -7.61
C ALA A 158 -9.20 -4.45 -7.29
N LYS A 159 -9.05 -5.40 -8.22
CA LYS A 159 -9.41 -6.81 -8.01
C LYS A 159 -8.63 -7.45 -6.85
N ALA A 160 -7.35 -7.13 -6.72
CA ALA A 160 -6.52 -7.64 -5.63
C ALA A 160 -6.99 -7.10 -4.28
N MET A 161 -7.22 -5.78 -4.17
CA MET A 161 -7.70 -5.13 -2.94
C MET A 161 -9.09 -5.63 -2.53
N LEU A 162 -10.04 -5.76 -3.47
CA LEU A 162 -11.37 -6.32 -3.22
C LEU A 162 -11.29 -7.74 -2.63
N ARG A 163 -10.48 -8.61 -3.23
CA ARG A 163 -10.28 -9.98 -2.75
C ARG A 163 -9.64 -10.02 -1.36
N THR A 164 -8.63 -9.18 -1.14
CA THR A 164 -7.92 -9.07 0.14
C THR A 164 -8.87 -8.66 1.26
N VAL A 165 -9.67 -7.62 1.08
CA VAL A 165 -10.63 -7.16 2.08
C VAL A 165 -11.73 -8.20 2.31
N ALA A 166 -12.27 -8.82 1.25
CA ALA A 166 -13.28 -9.87 1.39
C ALA A 166 -12.78 -11.07 2.21
N ALA A 167 -11.51 -11.45 2.02
CA ALA A 167 -10.90 -12.58 2.73
C ALA A 167 -10.55 -12.25 4.18
N GLU A 168 -10.06 -11.04 4.46
CA GLU A 168 -9.59 -10.66 5.79
C GLU A 168 -10.71 -10.14 6.73
N PHE A 169 -11.85 -9.68 6.18
CA PHE A 169 -12.97 -9.06 6.93
C PHE A 169 -14.34 -9.68 6.63
N PRO A 170 -14.50 -11.02 6.66
CA PRO A 170 -15.76 -11.67 6.28
C PRO A 170 -16.92 -11.31 7.20
N GLU A 171 -16.67 -11.10 8.50
CA GLU A 171 -17.70 -10.73 9.47
C GLU A 171 -18.23 -9.30 9.24
N GLU A 172 -17.33 -8.33 9.02
CA GLU A 172 -17.70 -6.94 8.72
C GLU A 172 -18.50 -6.88 7.41
N LEU A 173 -18.07 -7.61 6.39
CA LEU A 173 -18.76 -7.71 5.11
C LEU A 173 -20.16 -8.35 5.26
N SER A 174 -20.28 -9.41 6.05
CA SER A 174 -21.58 -10.06 6.32
C SER A 174 -22.54 -9.09 6.99
N LYS A 175 -22.06 -8.34 7.99
CA LYS A 175 -22.83 -7.31 8.67
C LYS A 175 -23.27 -6.19 7.72
N ALA A 176 -22.37 -5.68 6.89
CA ALA A 176 -22.68 -4.65 5.91
C ALA A 176 -23.77 -5.09 4.93
N LYS A 177 -23.70 -6.33 4.43
CA LYS A 177 -24.73 -6.92 3.54
C LYS A 177 -26.10 -7.09 4.19
N SER A 178 -26.13 -7.28 5.53
CA SER A 178 -27.41 -7.43 6.24
C SER A 178 -28.16 -6.11 6.43
N ILE A 179 -27.46 -4.98 6.42
CA ILE A 179 -28.05 -3.64 6.57
C ILE A 179 -28.70 -3.15 5.26
N GLN A 180 -28.28 -3.69 4.13
CA GLN A 180 -28.77 -3.29 2.80
C GLN A 180 -29.98 -4.09 2.31
N LYS A 181 -30.41 -5.09 3.06
CA LYS A 181 -31.63 -5.88 2.83
C LYS A 181 -32.81 -5.27 3.56
#